data_a325d402e4bbb22604afb711b979c21d
#
_entry.id   a325d402e4bbb22604afb711b979c21d
#
_cell.length_a   1.000
_cell.length_b   1.000
_cell.length_c   1.000
_cell.angle_alpha   90.00
_cell.angle_beta   90.00
_cell.angle_gamma   90.00
#
_symmetry.space_group_name_H-M   'P 1'
#
loop_
_entity.id
_entity.type
_entity.pdbx_description
1 polymer ?
#
loop_
_entity_poly.entity_id
_entity_poly.type
_entity_poly.pdbx_seq_one_letter_code
_entity_poly.pdbx_strand_id
1 'polypeptide(L)'
;EWDDRHSYDSMAHDVIETIDFLRLSKFHVIGHSMGGKVAMHLAQSHPERLLKTVVVDMGVKSYPMHHQDLIDAIKGVPVETITARSQVNAFLINKIPEEGVRQFLLKNLYWIERGKLAWRMNIDVLEANMHLILGALPKQEVLGPTLFIKGANSSYILDEDTEEIENVFLDSEIVTITGAG
;
A
#
# COMPACT_ATOMS: atom_id res chain seq x y z
N GLU A 1 -13.23 -0.91 -4.34
CA GLU A 1 -14.50 -0.77 -3.63
C GLU A 1 -14.65 0.63 -3.04
N TRP A 2 -15.89 1.11 -3.01
CA TRP A 2 -16.23 2.41 -2.45
C TRP A 2 -16.89 2.16 -1.08
N ASP A 3 -16.10 1.62 -0.13
CA ASP A 3 -16.50 1.41 1.26
C ASP A 3 -15.88 2.52 2.12
N ASP A 4 -16.55 2.93 3.19
CA ASP A 4 -16.05 3.93 4.13
C ASP A 4 -14.94 3.36 5.05
N ARG A 5 -14.81 2.04 5.10
CA ARG A 5 -13.79 1.33 5.86
C ARG A 5 -12.58 1.07 4.99
N HIS A 6 -11.46 1.70 5.32
CA HIS A 6 -10.18 1.50 4.64
C HIS A 6 -9.11 1.19 5.68
N SER A 7 -9.18 -0.02 6.23
CA SER A 7 -8.24 -0.56 7.21
C SER A 7 -7.54 -1.80 6.67
N TYR A 8 -6.42 -2.16 7.27
CA TYR A 8 -5.71 -3.39 6.90
C TYR A 8 -6.53 -4.65 7.21
N ASP A 9 -7.37 -4.63 8.24
CA ASP A 9 -8.30 -5.73 8.53
C ASP A 9 -9.31 -5.93 7.40
N SER A 10 -9.90 -4.83 6.89
CA SER A 10 -10.83 -4.90 5.76
C SER A 10 -10.14 -5.42 4.49
N MET A 11 -8.93 -4.91 4.19
CA MET A 11 -8.16 -5.35 3.01
C MET A 11 -7.73 -6.82 3.14
N ALA A 12 -7.32 -7.27 4.33
CA ALA A 12 -6.99 -8.66 4.58
C ALA A 12 -8.22 -9.57 4.39
N HIS A 13 -9.39 -9.11 4.85
CA HIS A 13 -10.65 -9.83 4.65
C HIS A 13 -11.00 -9.97 3.16
N ASP A 14 -10.89 -8.91 2.36
CA ASP A 14 -11.11 -8.95 0.90
C ASP A 14 -10.19 -9.96 0.21
N VAL A 15 -8.93 -10.07 0.66
CA VAL A 15 -8.00 -11.09 0.16
C VAL A 15 -8.50 -12.48 0.51
N ILE A 16 -8.92 -12.73 1.75
CA ILE A 16 -9.44 -14.04 2.17
C ILE A 16 -10.71 -14.42 1.40
N GLU A 17 -11.65 -13.49 1.22
CA GLU A 17 -12.84 -13.73 0.38
C GLU A 17 -12.46 -14.14 -1.05
N THR A 18 -11.45 -13.47 -1.62
CA THR A 18 -10.94 -13.79 -2.96
C THR A 18 -10.34 -15.20 -3.00
N ILE A 19 -9.52 -15.56 -2.00
CA ILE A 19 -8.88 -16.86 -1.88
C ILE A 19 -9.93 -17.97 -1.68
N ASP A 20 -10.97 -17.71 -0.91
CA ASP A 20 -12.08 -18.64 -0.70
C ASP A 20 -12.93 -18.82 -1.97
N PHE A 21 -13.19 -17.74 -2.70
CA PHE A 21 -13.83 -17.82 -4.02
C PHE A 21 -13.03 -18.68 -5.00
N LEU A 22 -11.70 -18.59 -4.96
CA LEU A 22 -10.79 -19.42 -5.76
C LEU A 22 -10.65 -20.85 -5.21
N ARG A 23 -11.25 -21.17 -4.07
CA ARG A 23 -11.20 -22.46 -3.37
C ARG A 23 -9.77 -22.91 -3.03
N LEU A 24 -8.91 -21.97 -2.69
CA LEU A 24 -7.56 -22.22 -2.24
C LEU A 24 -7.54 -22.35 -0.72
N SER A 25 -7.09 -23.48 -0.19
CA SER A 25 -6.98 -23.71 1.26
C SER A 25 -5.78 -22.97 1.86
N LYS A 26 -4.66 -22.92 1.14
CA LYS A 26 -3.42 -22.23 1.52
C LYS A 26 -2.79 -21.56 0.32
N PHE A 27 -2.06 -20.46 0.58
CA PHE A 27 -1.41 -19.68 -0.48
C PHE A 27 -0.11 -19.01 0.01
N HIS A 28 0.70 -18.55 -0.92
CA HIS A 28 1.79 -17.61 -0.68
C HIS A 28 1.29 -16.20 -0.93
N VAL A 29 1.77 -15.24 -0.14
CA VAL A 29 1.43 -13.83 -0.35
C VAL A 29 2.70 -13.02 -0.58
N ILE A 30 2.65 -12.10 -1.54
CA ILE A 30 3.69 -11.09 -1.77
C ILE A 30 3.00 -9.74 -1.73
N GLY A 31 3.45 -8.87 -0.84
CA GLY A 31 2.93 -7.51 -0.70
C GLY A 31 4.03 -6.47 -0.83
N HIS A 32 3.80 -5.43 -1.63
CA HIS A 32 4.71 -4.29 -1.79
C HIS A 32 4.10 -3.04 -1.18
N SER A 33 4.89 -2.28 -0.42
CA SER A 33 4.47 -1.03 0.21
C SER A 33 3.20 -1.23 1.07
N MET A 34 2.11 -0.53 0.84
CA MET A 34 0.82 -0.73 1.52
C MET A 34 0.35 -2.19 1.45
N GLY A 35 0.56 -2.87 0.32
CA GLY A 35 0.28 -4.30 0.19
C GLY A 35 1.16 -5.17 1.09
N GLY A 36 2.35 -4.70 1.46
CA GLY A 36 3.20 -5.33 2.48
C GLY A 36 2.55 -5.30 3.86
N LYS A 37 1.93 -4.19 4.25
CA LYS A 37 1.12 -4.10 5.48
C LYS A 37 -0.06 -5.07 5.46
N VAL A 38 -0.77 -5.19 4.31
CA VAL A 38 -1.85 -6.18 4.15
C VAL A 38 -1.31 -7.60 4.32
N ALA A 39 -0.16 -7.93 3.71
CA ALA A 39 0.45 -9.25 3.85
C ALA A 39 0.85 -9.55 5.31
N MET A 40 1.37 -8.56 6.03
CA MET A 40 1.69 -8.67 7.45
C MET A 40 0.43 -8.88 8.31
N HIS A 41 -0.64 -8.13 8.05
CA HIS A 41 -1.93 -8.33 8.72
C HIS A 41 -2.53 -9.71 8.45
N LEU A 42 -2.44 -10.22 7.22
CA LEU A 42 -2.83 -11.59 6.89
C LEU A 42 -2.03 -12.61 7.69
N ALA A 43 -0.72 -12.41 7.83
CA ALA A 43 0.15 -13.32 8.60
C ALA A 43 -0.21 -13.34 10.09
N GLN A 44 -0.73 -12.24 10.64
CA GLN A 44 -1.22 -12.17 12.02
C GLN A 44 -2.62 -12.77 12.18
N SER A 45 -3.55 -12.45 11.27
CA SER A 45 -4.97 -12.79 11.42
C SER A 45 -5.34 -14.17 10.86
N HIS A 46 -4.60 -14.68 9.86
CA HIS A 46 -4.89 -15.94 9.17
C HIS A 46 -3.61 -16.77 8.93
N PRO A 47 -2.78 -17.01 9.98
CA PRO A 47 -1.50 -17.71 9.82
C PRO A 47 -1.66 -19.12 9.24
N GLU A 48 -2.78 -19.80 9.53
CA GLU A 48 -3.09 -21.15 9.04
C GLU A 48 -3.32 -21.20 7.53
N ARG A 49 -3.63 -20.07 6.90
CA ARG A 49 -3.87 -19.96 5.47
C ARG A 49 -2.59 -19.67 4.67
N LEU A 50 -1.53 -19.19 5.33
CA LEU A 50 -0.31 -18.79 4.67
C LEU A 50 0.74 -19.91 4.65
N LEU A 51 1.38 -20.09 3.50
CA LEU A 51 2.54 -20.95 3.35
C LEU A 51 3.84 -20.17 3.57
N LYS A 52 3.98 -19.02 2.90
CA LYS A 52 5.09 -18.07 3.05
C LYS A 52 4.59 -16.66 2.78
N THR A 53 5.18 -15.70 3.46
CA THR A 53 4.91 -14.27 3.29
C THR A 53 6.15 -13.57 2.73
N VAL A 54 5.98 -12.70 1.74
CA VAL A 54 7.04 -11.82 1.25
C VAL A 54 6.55 -10.38 1.37
N VAL A 55 7.30 -9.56 2.08
CA VAL A 55 7.06 -8.13 2.28
C VAL A 55 8.12 -7.35 1.55
N VAL A 56 7.71 -6.51 0.60
CA VAL A 56 8.65 -5.72 -0.20
C VAL A 56 8.54 -4.26 0.20
N ASP A 57 9.64 -3.74 0.71
CA ASP A 57 9.90 -2.35 1.05
C ASP A 57 8.85 -1.72 1.98
N MET A 58 8.55 -2.42 3.09
CA MET A 58 7.63 -1.98 4.14
C MET A 58 8.00 -2.63 5.47
N GLY A 59 8.14 -1.82 6.52
CA GLY A 59 8.39 -2.29 7.88
C GLY A 59 7.13 -2.38 8.75
N VAL A 60 7.31 -2.83 9.98
CA VAL A 60 6.23 -2.97 10.98
C VAL A 60 5.87 -1.66 11.66
N LYS A 61 6.77 -0.68 11.66
CA LYS A 61 6.64 0.64 12.30
C LYS A 61 5.51 1.49 11.73
N SER A 62 5.17 2.58 12.42
CA SER A 62 4.37 3.67 11.85
C SER A 62 5.22 4.56 10.95
N TYR A 63 4.57 5.21 9.99
CA TYR A 63 5.20 6.18 9.08
C TYR A 63 4.63 7.56 9.31
N PRO A 64 5.45 8.61 9.22
CA PRO A 64 4.98 9.98 9.34
C PRO A 64 4.02 10.35 8.20
N MET A 65 3.13 11.30 8.47
CA MET A 65 2.15 11.77 7.49
C MET A 65 2.82 12.68 6.47
N HIS A 66 3.22 12.12 5.33
CA HIS A 66 3.89 12.85 4.24
C HIS A 66 3.00 13.08 3.02
N HIS A 67 1.74 12.59 3.05
CA HIS A 67 0.91 12.47 1.85
C HIS A 67 -0.19 13.52 1.76
N GLN A 68 -0.27 14.48 2.72
CA GLN A 68 -1.33 15.49 2.70
C GLN A 68 -1.26 16.36 1.45
N ASP A 69 -0.06 16.85 1.10
CA ASP A 69 0.14 17.66 -0.11
C ASP A 69 -0.26 16.89 -1.39
N LEU A 70 -0.03 15.58 -1.40
CA LEU A 70 -0.41 14.70 -2.50
C LEU A 70 -1.94 14.55 -2.59
N ILE A 71 -2.60 14.31 -1.45
CA ILE A 71 -4.06 14.24 -1.36
C ILE A 71 -4.69 15.56 -1.81
N ASP A 72 -4.19 16.68 -1.31
CA ASP A 72 -4.67 18.01 -1.67
C ASP A 72 -4.46 18.30 -3.17
N ALA A 73 -3.34 17.86 -3.72
CA ALA A 73 -3.07 17.98 -5.15
C ALA A 73 -4.09 17.18 -5.98
N ILE A 74 -4.41 15.95 -5.58
CA ILE A 74 -5.36 15.08 -6.27
C ILE A 74 -6.79 15.63 -6.15
N LYS A 75 -7.20 16.02 -4.95
CA LYS A 75 -8.55 16.61 -4.70
C LYS A 75 -8.73 17.93 -5.44
N GLY A 76 -7.66 18.71 -5.61
CA GLY A 76 -7.68 19.95 -6.35
C GLY A 76 -7.82 19.81 -7.87
N VAL A 77 -7.70 18.60 -8.44
CA VAL A 77 -7.87 18.40 -9.89
C VAL A 77 -9.34 18.57 -10.29
N PRO A 78 -9.69 19.54 -11.13
CA PRO A 78 -11.07 19.77 -11.55
C PRO A 78 -11.52 18.75 -12.61
N VAL A 79 -11.63 17.48 -12.22
CA VAL A 79 -11.92 16.34 -13.12
C VAL A 79 -13.21 16.51 -13.92
N GLU A 80 -14.15 17.32 -13.42
CA GLU A 80 -15.43 17.61 -14.09
C GLU A 80 -15.27 18.46 -15.36
N THR A 81 -14.22 19.28 -15.42
CA THR A 81 -13.95 20.19 -16.54
C THR A 81 -12.80 19.72 -17.43
N ILE A 82 -12.01 18.77 -16.97
CA ILE A 82 -10.86 18.22 -17.68
C ILE A 82 -11.32 17.10 -18.60
N THR A 83 -10.92 17.18 -19.87
CA THR A 83 -11.32 16.23 -20.92
C THR A 83 -10.16 15.36 -21.43
N ALA A 84 -8.97 15.49 -20.84
CA ALA A 84 -7.80 14.69 -21.23
C ALA A 84 -6.84 14.46 -20.06
N ARG A 85 -6.22 13.28 -19.99
CA ARG A 85 -5.20 12.96 -18.97
C ARG A 85 -4.00 13.91 -19.00
N SER A 86 -3.64 14.43 -20.17
CA SER A 86 -2.56 15.42 -20.29
C SER A 86 -2.84 16.73 -19.54
N GLN A 87 -4.10 17.15 -19.46
CA GLN A 87 -4.52 18.32 -18.69
C GLN A 87 -4.40 18.07 -17.19
N VAL A 88 -4.73 16.84 -16.72
CA VAL A 88 -4.48 16.44 -15.32
C VAL A 88 -2.98 16.46 -15.02
N ASN A 89 -2.14 15.92 -15.91
CA ASN A 89 -0.70 15.97 -15.72
C ASN A 89 -0.17 17.41 -15.65
N ALA A 90 -0.65 18.30 -16.53
CA ALA A 90 -0.28 19.71 -16.52
C ALA A 90 -0.71 20.43 -15.23
N PHE A 91 -1.85 20.07 -14.66
CA PHE A 91 -2.29 20.59 -13.35
C PHE A 91 -1.40 20.12 -12.20
N LEU A 92 -0.99 18.84 -12.23
CA LEU A 92 -0.22 18.22 -11.15
C LEU A 92 1.28 18.57 -11.19
N ILE A 93 1.84 18.97 -12.33
CA ILE A 93 3.29 19.15 -12.52
C ILE A 93 3.94 20.12 -11.52
N ASN A 94 3.22 21.18 -11.13
CA ASN A 94 3.69 22.19 -10.18
C ASN A 94 3.46 21.79 -8.71
N LYS A 95 2.68 20.74 -8.45
CA LYS A 95 2.33 20.26 -7.12
C LYS A 95 3.08 18.98 -6.76
N ILE A 96 3.37 18.17 -7.76
CA ILE A 96 4.05 16.86 -7.66
C ILE A 96 5.18 16.86 -8.69
N PRO A 97 6.40 17.27 -8.32
CA PRO A 97 7.54 17.37 -9.24
C PRO A 97 7.97 16.02 -9.84
N GLU A 98 7.81 14.93 -9.08
CA GLU A 98 8.26 13.59 -9.46
C GLU A 98 7.38 13.00 -10.56
N GLU A 99 7.95 12.85 -11.75
CA GLU A 99 7.23 12.34 -12.91
C GLU A 99 6.67 10.92 -12.68
N GLY A 100 7.43 10.05 -12.03
CA GLY A 100 7.02 8.68 -11.71
C GLY A 100 5.74 8.64 -10.87
N VAL A 101 5.64 9.51 -9.86
CA VAL A 101 4.45 9.64 -9.00
C VAL A 101 3.25 10.14 -9.81
N ARG A 102 3.44 11.18 -10.65
CA ARG A 102 2.35 11.67 -11.51
C ARG A 102 1.85 10.59 -12.47
N GLN A 103 2.75 9.86 -13.12
CA GLN A 103 2.37 8.77 -14.04
C GLN A 103 1.64 7.64 -13.30
N PHE A 104 2.03 7.31 -12.08
CA PHE A 104 1.31 6.36 -11.24
C PHE A 104 -0.10 6.85 -10.93
N LEU A 105 -0.27 8.11 -10.54
CA LEU A 105 -1.59 8.69 -10.27
C LEU A 105 -2.48 8.71 -11.52
N LEU A 106 -1.94 9.08 -12.66
CA LEU A 106 -2.69 9.14 -13.93
C LEU A 106 -3.25 7.76 -14.37
N LYS A 107 -2.66 6.65 -13.90
CA LYS A 107 -3.20 5.30 -14.13
C LYS A 107 -4.52 5.06 -13.36
N ASN A 108 -4.76 5.83 -12.30
CA ASN A 108 -5.99 5.77 -11.52
C ASN A 108 -7.12 6.64 -12.08
N LEU A 109 -6.90 7.33 -13.20
CA LEU A 109 -7.96 8.00 -13.94
C LEU A 109 -8.67 7.02 -14.89
N TYR A 110 -10.00 7.11 -14.95
CA TYR A 110 -10.78 6.37 -15.92
C TYR A 110 -11.85 7.28 -16.57
N TRP A 111 -12.32 6.88 -17.71
CA TRP A 111 -13.41 7.55 -18.40
C TRP A 111 -14.74 7.02 -17.86
N ILE A 112 -15.56 7.88 -17.27
CA ILE A 112 -16.97 7.56 -16.99
C ILE A 112 -17.72 7.49 -18.32
N GLU A 113 -17.47 8.48 -19.16
CA GLU A 113 -17.98 8.61 -20.53
C GLU A 113 -16.99 9.46 -21.36
N ARG A 114 -17.21 9.57 -22.66
CA ARG A 114 -16.33 10.35 -23.54
C ARG A 114 -16.21 11.81 -23.06
N GLY A 115 -15.01 12.23 -22.73
CA GLY A 115 -14.71 13.59 -22.24
C GLY A 115 -14.98 13.84 -20.77
N LYS A 116 -15.30 12.80 -19.97
CA LYS A 116 -15.51 12.92 -18.53
C LYS A 116 -14.65 11.93 -17.77
N LEU A 117 -13.69 12.45 -17.04
CA LEU A 117 -12.76 11.68 -16.21
C LEU A 117 -13.23 11.58 -14.76
N ALA A 118 -12.83 10.51 -14.11
CA ALA A 118 -12.92 10.37 -12.65
C ALA A 118 -11.73 9.59 -12.10
N TRP A 119 -11.52 9.72 -10.80
CA TRP A 119 -10.57 8.91 -10.06
C TRP A 119 -11.18 7.54 -9.71
N ARG A 120 -10.40 6.47 -9.84
CA ARG A 120 -10.81 5.12 -9.36
C ARG A 120 -10.72 5.00 -7.84
N MET A 121 -9.82 5.77 -7.24
CA MET A 121 -9.63 5.76 -5.78
C MET A 121 -10.69 6.62 -5.10
N ASN A 122 -11.15 6.15 -3.95
CA ASN A 122 -11.98 6.93 -3.04
C ASN A 122 -11.07 7.82 -2.17
N ILE A 123 -10.75 9.01 -2.67
CA ILE A 123 -9.75 9.91 -2.08
C ILE A 123 -10.19 10.41 -0.71
N ASP A 124 -11.49 10.67 -0.52
CA ASP A 124 -12.01 11.15 0.76
C ASP A 124 -11.90 10.08 1.85
N VAL A 125 -12.18 8.82 1.52
CA VAL A 125 -12.00 7.68 2.43
C VAL A 125 -10.53 7.42 2.71
N LEU A 126 -9.65 7.52 1.70
CA LEU A 126 -8.20 7.41 1.90
C LEU A 126 -7.69 8.48 2.86
N GLU A 127 -8.09 9.73 2.67
CA GLU A 127 -7.72 10.84 3.56
C GLU A 127 -8.19 10.59 4.99
N ALA A 128 -9.47 10.25 5.18
CA ALA A 128 -10.05 9.99 6.49
C ALA A 128 -9.37 8.84 7.25
N ASN A 129 -8.88 7.82 6.51
CA ASN A 129 -8.25 6.63 7.07
C ASN A 129 -6.71 6.63 6.98
N MET A 130 -6.07 7.73 6.56
CA MET A 130 -4.62 7.80 6.37
C MET A 130 -3.85 7.45 7.65
N HIS A 131 -4.36 7.81 8.82
CA HIS A 131 -3.77 7.47 10.11
C HIS A 131 -3.73 5.95 10.38
N LEU A 132 -4.68 5.19 9.85
CA LEU A 132 -4.70 3.72 9.92
C LEU A 132 -3.68 3.12 8.93
N ILE A 133 -3.62 3.69 7.72
CA ILE A 133 -2.70 3.23 6.65
C ILE A 133 -1.24 3.43 7.05
N LEU A 134 -0.92 4.55 7.71
CA LEU A 134 0.42 4.88 8.17
C LEU A 134 0.75 4.30 9.55
N GLY A 135 -0.22 3.67 10.21
CA GLY A 135 -0.06 3.09 11.55
C GLY A 135 0.94 1.93 11.61
N ALA A 136 1.47 1.70 12.81
CA ALA A 136 2.28 0.52 13.08
C ALA A 136 1.44 -0.77 13.02
N LEU A 137 2.10 -1.88 12.70
CA LEU A 137 1.51 -3.20 12.84
C LEU A 137 1.25 -3.51 14.33
N PRO A 138 0.15 -4.17 14.70
CA PRO A 138 -0.02 -4.68 16.07
C PRO A 138 1.15 -5.56 16.51
N LYS A 139 1.55 -5.46 17.80
CA LYS A 139 2.64 -6.26 18.37
C LYS A 139 2.18 -7.69 18.69
N GLN A 140 1.80 -8.42 17.66
CA GLN A 140 1.43 -9.82 17.72
C GLN A 140 2.45 -10.65 16.97
N GLU A 141 2.99 -11.69 17.61
CA GLU A 141 4.00 -12.56 17.02
C GLU A 141 3.46 -13.36 15.81
N VAL A 142 4.30 -13.48 14.79
CA VAL A 142 4.09 -14.29 13.60
C VAL A 142 5.15 -15.37 13.54
N LEU A 143 4.72 -16.64 13.51
CA LEU A 143 5.60 -17.81 13.49
C LEU A 143 5.88 -18.32 12.07
N GLY A 144 5.12 -17.87 11.07
CA GLY A 144 5.24 -18.34 9.69
C GLY A 144 6.43 -17.75 8.95
N PRO A 145 7.03 -18.49 8.00
CA PRO A 145 8.19 -18.04 7.24
C PRO A 145 7.91 -16.74 6.50
N THR A 146 8.70 -15.71 6.78
CA THR A 146 8.52 -14.37 6.22
C THR A 146 9.82 -13.81 5.67
N LEU A 147 9.82 -13.38 4.42
CA LEU A 147 10.94 -12.69 3.78
C LEU A 147 10.62 -11.19 3.66
N PHE A 148 11.47 -10.35 4.25
CA PHE A 148 11.46 -8.92 4.02
C PHE A 148 12.52 -8.56 2.97
N ILE A 149 12.12 -7.84 1.93
CA ILE A 149 13.02 -7.33 0.90
C ILE A 149 13.04 -5.81 1.01
N LYS A 150 14.20 -5.21 1.27
CA LYS A 150 14.36 -3.76 1.34
C LYS A 150 15.26 -3.24 0.22
N GLY A 151 14.98 -2.05 -0.30
CA GLY A 151 15.89 -1.32 -1.18
C GLY A 151 17.01 -0.67 -0.38
N ALA A 152 18.25 -0.74 -0.89
CA ALA A 152 19.40 -0.10 -0.22
C ALA A 152 19.27 1.43 -0.14
N ASN A 153 18.51 2.03 -1.07
CA ASN A 153 18.26 3.49 -1.12
C ASN A 153 16.88 3.87 -0.56
N SER A 154 16.13 2.90 -0.05
CA SER A 154 14.79 3.14 0.53
C SER A 154 14.90 3.49 2.01
N SER A 155 14.02 4.38 2.48
CA SER A 155 13.86 4.73 3.90
C SER A 155 12.73 3.98 4.61
N TYR A 156 12.03 3.07 3.92
CA TYR A 156 10.90 2.35 4.50
C TYR A 156 11.33 1.29 5.53
N ILE A 157 12.46 0.63 5.30
CA ILE A 157 13.08 -0.27 6.29
C ILE A 157 14.52 0.21 6.49
N LEU A 158 14.81 0.73 7.66
CA LEU A 158 16.16 1.13 8.08
C LEU A 158 16.83 -0.03 8.83
N ASP A 159 18.15 0.04 9.01
CA ASP A 159 18.87 -1.00 9.77
C ASP A 159 18.41 -1.06 11.24
N GLU A 160 18.01 0.07 11.81
CA GLU A 160 17.43 0.18 13.15
C GLU A 160 16.05 -0.48 13.30
N ASP A 161 15.33 -0.72 12.22
CA ASP A 161 14.01 -1.36 12.23
C ASP A 161 14.11 -2.89 12.30
N THR A 162 15.30 -3.46 12.08
CA THR A 162 15.53 -4.91 12.01
C THR A 162 15.08 -5.62 13.28
N GLU A 163 15.48 -5.11 14.44
CA GLU A 163 15.12 -5.70 15.73
C GLU A 163 13.59 -5.72 15.95
N GLU A 164 12.88 -4.65 15.58
CA GLU A 164 11.43 -4.60 15.71
C GLU A 164 10.73 -5.59 14.76
N ILE A 165 11.25 -5.77 13.55
CA ILE A 165 10.74 -6.77 12.59
C ILE A 165 10.94 -8.18 13.15
N GLU A 166 12.15 -8.53 13.62
CA GLU A 166 12.48 -9.85 14.16
C GLU A 166 11.71 -10.19 15.45
N ASN A 167 11.38 -9.18 16.25
CA ASN A 167 10.54 -9.34 17.44
C ASN A 167 9.07 -9.64 17.12
N VAL A 168 8.59 -9.25 15.94
CA VAL A 168 7.21 -9.53 15.50
C VAL A 168 7.17 -10.78 14.61
N PHE A 169 8.13 -10.95 13.70
CA PHE A 169 8.21 -12.07 12.75
C PHE A 169 9.36 -13.00 13.15
N LEU A 170 9.06 -13.99 13.97
CA LEU A 170 10.08 -14.84 14.63
C LEU A 170 10.82 -15.78 13.67
N ASP A 171 10.23 -16.10 12.50
CA ASP A 171 10.87 -16.83 11.39
C ASP A 171 11.01 -15.89 10.19
N SER A 172 11.80 -14.81 10.36
CA SER A 172 12.01 -13.81 9.32
C SER A 172 13.43 -13.78 8.78
N GLU A 173 13.55 -13.44 7.51
CA GLU A 173 14.79 -13.11 6.82
C GLU A 173 14.66 -11.72 6.19
N ILE A 174 15.70 -10.88 6.31
CA ILE A 174 15.72 -9.53 5.70
C ILE A 174 16.82 -9.49 4.65
N VAL A 175 16.44 -9.21 3.40
CA VAL A 175 17.36 -9.13 2.25
C VAL A 175 17.37 -7.71 1.69
N THR A 176 18.57 -7.17 1.48
CA THR A 176 18.75 -5.83 0.89
C THR A 176 19.09 -5.95 -0.59
N ILE A 177 18.35 -5.22 -1.44
CA ILE A 177 18.63 -5.12 -2.87
C ILE A 177 19.46 -3.88 -3.14
N THR A 178 20.71 -4.08 -3.56
CA THR A 178 21.65 -2.99 -3.88
C THR A 178 21.11 -2.14 -5.03
N GLY A 179 21.16 -0.81 -4.86
CA GLY A 179 20.74 0.16 -5.87
C GLY A 179 19.23 0.30 -6.06
N ALA A 180 18.41 -0.45 -5.34
CA ALA A 180 16.95 -0.27 -5.31
C ALA A 180 16.54 0.79 -4.27
N GLY A 181 15.40 1.48 -4.53
CA GLY A 181 14.81 2.49 -3.64
C GLY A 181 13.64 3.19 -4.26
#